data_5010b9fba15c33b6b59b846db371412a
#
_entry.id   5010b9fba15c33b6b59b846db371412a
#
_cell.length_a   1.000
_cell.length_b   1.000
_cell.length_c   1.000
_cell.angle_alpha   90.00
_cell.angle_beta   90.00
_cell.angle_gamma   90.00
#
_symmetry.space_group_name_H-M   'P 1'
#
loop_
_entity.id
_entity.type
_entity.pdbx_description
1 polymer ?
#
loop_
_entity_poly.entity_id
_entity_poly.type
_entity_poly.pdbx_seq_one_letter_code
_entity_poly.pdbx_strand_id
1 'polypeptide(L)'
;MAIPDISVIVPVYGVEKYITGCAESLFNQTMTNSVEFIFVNDATKDNSIGVLRDVISQYPRLESRIRIISHNENKGLPSARNTGLAAARGEYIVHIDGDDFAEPTMLEDLYAAVKKANADFAWSDYYISFGNKKRLLKQPFFDTPTDAVRGMLRGSMKYNVWNK
;
A
#
# COMPACT_ATOMS: atom_id res chain seq x y z
N MET A 1 17.60 -8.78 -11.13
CA MET A 1 16.40 -7.93 -11.37
C MET A 1 16.80 -6.50 -11.03
N ALA A 2 16.28 -5.51 -11.77
CA ALA A 2 16.46 -4.11 -11.41
C ALA A 2 15.83 -3.84 -10.03
N ILE A 3 16.37 -2.88 -9.30
CA ILE A 3 15.81 -2.41 -8.03
C ILE A 3 14.46 -1.77 -8.36
N PRO A 4 13.36 -2.11 -7.67
CA PRO A 4 12.08 -1.45 -7.92
C PRO A 4 12.09 -0.01 -7.38
N ASP A 5 11.29 0.85 -8.00
CA ASP A 5 11.12 2.22 -7.51
C ASP A 5 10.25 2.24 -6.23
N ILE A 6 9.25 1.36 -6.19
CA ILE A 6 8.27 1.30 -5.09
C ILE A 6 8.11 -0.14 -4.61
N SER A 7 8.09 -0.34 -3.30
CA SER A 7 7.57 -1.56 -2.64
C SER A 7 6.21 -1.27 -2.03
N VAL A 8 5.17 -1.95 -2.51
CA VAL A 8 3.82 -1.91 -1.92
C VAL A 8 3.69 -3.05 -0.92
N ILE A 9 3.40 -2.73 0.34
CA ILE A 9 3.24 -3.69 1.44
C ILE A 9 1.78 -3.79 1.81
N VAL A 10 1.22 -4.99 1.75
CA VAL A 10 -0.18 -5.29 2.05
C VAL A 10 -0.28 -6.34 3.16
N PRO A 11 -0.60 -5.96 4.39
CA PRO A 11 -0.95 -6.91 5.46
C PRO A 11 -2.26 -7.64 5.12
N VAL A 12 -2.29 -8.95 5.36
CA VAL A 12 -3.45 -9.81 5.05
C VAL A 12 -3.88 -10.59 6.29
N TYR A 13 -5.03 -10.21 6.87
CA TYR A 13 -5.68 -10.92 7.96
C TYR A 13 -7.17 -10.62 8.00
N GLY A 14 -8.03 -11.62 7.76
CA GLY A 14 -9.49 -11.47 7.83
C GLY A 14 -10.09 -10.61 6.72
N VAL A 15 -9.48 -10.56 5.52
CA VAL A 15 -9.85 -9.66 4.41
C VAL A 15 -10.37 -10.39 3.18
N GLU A 16 -10.84 -11.64 3.32
CA GLU A 16 -11.34 -12.47 2.21
C GLU A 16 -12.33 -11.76 1.30
N LYS A 17 -13.20 -10.92 1.86
CA LYS A 17 -14.24 -10.19 1.11
C LYS A 17 -13.69 -9.00 0.31
N TYR A 18 -12.50 -8.52 0.63
CA TYR A 18 -11.96 -7.25 0.13
C TYR A 18 -10.69 -7.43 -0.71
N ILE A 19 -9.92 -8.49 -0.43
CA ILE A 19 -8.58 -8.68 -1.00
C ILE A 19 -8.57 -8.73 -2.54
N THR A 20 -9.65 -9.18 -3.17
CA THR A 20 -9.80 -9.12 -4.63
C THR A 20 -9.72 -7.69 -5.12
N GLY A 21 -10.57 -6.81 -4.61
CA GLY A 21 -10.60 -5.39 -5.02
C GLY A 21 -9.30 -4.66 -4.70
N CYS A 22 -8.70 -4.94 -3.55
CA CYS A 22 -7.38 -4.41 -3.18
C CYS A 22 -6.32 -4.83 -4.20
N ALA A 23 -6.14 -6.13 -4.44
CA ALA A 23 -5.11 -6.65 -5.33
C ALA A 23 -5.31 -6.19 -6.78
N GLU A 24 -6.53 -6.24 -7.31
CA GLU A 24 -6.85 -5.75 -8.66
C GLU A 24 -6.53 -4.26 -8.81
N SER A 25 -6.85 -3.42 -7.82
CA SER A 25 -6.55 -1.99 -7.87
C SER A 25 -5.05 -1.72 -7.91
N LEU A 26 -4.25 -2.55 -7.25
CA LEU A 26 -2.79 -2.46 -7.25
C LEU A 26 -2.17 -3.01 -8.55
N PHE A 27 -2.69 -4.12 -9.08
CA PHE A 27 -2.16 -4.73 -10.30
C PHE A 27 -2.53 -3.99 -11.58
N ASN A 28 -3.53 -3.11 -11.51
CA ASN A 28 -3.97 -2.23 -12.60
C ASN A 28 -3.47 -0.78 -12.45
N GLN A 29 -2.49 -0.52 -11.59
CA GLN A 29 -1.83 0.78 -11.55
C GLN A 29 -1.15 1.11 -12.88
N THR A 30 -1.09 2.39 -13.25
CA THR A 30 -0.38 2.86 -14.46
C THR A 30 1.12 2.58 -14.38
N MET A 31 1.69 2.58 -13.16
CA MET A 31 3.10 2.33 -12.90
C MET A 31 3.29 0.94 -12.25
N THR A 32 3.26 -0.15 -13.02
CA THR A 32 3.52 -1.50 -12.47
C THR A 32 4.90 -2.07 -12.80
N ASN A 33 5.59 -1.53 -13.81
CA ASN A 33 6.85 -2.10 -14.33
C ASN A 33 8.04 -1.95 -13.38
N SER A 34 8.00 -1.00 -12.44
CA SER A 34 9.03 -0.77 -11.44
C SER A 34 8.51 -0.89 -10.00
N VAL A 35 7.39 -1.60 -9.82
CA VAL A 35 6.77 -1.83 -8.51
C VAL A 35 6.90 -3.29 -8.12
N GLU A 36 7.20 -3.57 -6.85
CA GLU A 36 7.01 -4.89 -6.26
C GLU A 36 5.86 -4.87 -5.24
N PHE A 37 5.15 -5.98 -5.13
CA PHE A 37 4.01 -6.15 -4.23
C PHE A 37 4.34 -7.22 -3.19
N ILE A 38 4.25 -6.87 -1.92
CA ILE A 38 4.59 -7.75 -0.79
C ILE A 38 3.35 -7.92 0.07
N PHE A 39 2.68 -9.05 -0.08
CA PHE A 39 1.55 -9.43 0.75
C PHE A 39 2.07 -10.20 1.98
N VAL A 40 1.71 -9.74 3.17
CA VAL A 40 2.14 -10.40 4.41
C VAL A 40 0.94 -11.07 5.06
N ASN A 41 0.84 -12.38 4.92
CA ASN A 41 -0.16 -13.20 5.58
C ASN A 41 0.16 -13.32 7.08
N ASP A 42 -0.61 -12.66 7.91
CA ASP A 42 -0.45 -12.70 9.38
C ASP A 42 -1.22 -13.90 10.00
N ALA A 43 -1.03 -15.07 9.42
CA ALA A 43 -1.70 -16.32 9.81
C ALA A 43 -3.24 -16.16 9.77
N THR A 44 -3.77 -15.62 8.68
CA THR A 44 -5.22 -15.46 8.50
C THR A 44 -5.93 -16.82 8.59
N LYS A 45 -7.13 -16.82 9.19
CA LYS A 45 -7.94 -18.04 9.37
C LYS A 45 -9.00 -18.22 8.28
N ASP A 46 -9.24 -17.17 7.48
CA ASP A 46 -10.17 -17.20 6.35
C ASP A 46 -9.46 -17.56 5.04
N ASN A 47 -10.17 -17.55 3.93
CA ASN A 47 -9.60 -17.88 2.62
C ASN A 47 -8.94 -16.71 1.90
N SER A 48 -8.55 -15.62 2.61
CA SER A 48 -7.91 -14.44 1.98
C SER A 48 -6.74 -14.80 1.06
N ILE A 49 -5.89 -15.75 1.47
CA ILE A 49 -4.72 -16.15 0.68
C ILE A 49 -5.10 -17.00 -0.54
N GLY A 50 -6.11 -17.84 -0.43
CA GLY A 50 -6.65 -18.57 -1.59
C GLY A 50 -7.17 -17.60 -2.64
N VAL A 51 -8.05 -16.69 -2.24
CA VAL A 51 -8.61 -15.64 -3.10
C VAL A 51 -7.51 -14.78 -3.74
N LEU A 52 -6.50 -14.36 -2.94
CA LEU A 52 -5.36 -13.58 -3.46
C LEU A 52 -4.60 -14.34 -4.56
N ARG A 53 -4.33 -15.63 -4.38
CA ARG A 53 -3.64 -16.46 -5.38
C ARG A 53 -4.44 -16.59 -6.67
N ASP A 54 -5.76 -16.72 -6.57
CA ASP A 54 -6.65 -16.76 -7.74
C ASP A 54 -6.60 -15.45 -8.52
N VAL A 55 -6.55 -14.30 -7.82
CA VAL A 55 -6.34 -13.00 -8.47
C VAL A 55 -4.96 -12.93 -9.13
N ILE A 56 -3.87 -13.30 -8.43
CA ILE A 56 -2.50 -13.26 -8.97
C ILE A 56 -2.40 -14.08 -10.27
N SER A 57 -3.07 -15.24 -10.35
CA SER A 57 -3.05 -16.10 -11.54
C SER A 57 -3.56 -15.42 -12.81
N GLN A 58 -4.39 -14.38 -12.67
CA GLN A 58 -4.92 -13.58 -13.77
C GLN A 58 -3.93 -12.49 -14.25
N TYR A 59 -2.83 -12.29 -13.52
CA TYR A 59 -1.81 -11.27 -13.82
C TYR A 59 -0.40 -11.89 -14.01
N PRO A 60 -0.21 -12.84 -14.95
CA PRO A 60 1.07 -13.56 -15.10
C PRO A 60 2.26 -12.63 -15.36
N ARG A 61 2.03 -11.46 -15.97
CA ARG A 61 3.05 -10.42 -16.19
C ARG A 61 3.66 -9.86 -14.90
N LEU A 62 2.96 -9.95 -13.77
CA LEU A 62 3.38 -9.42 -12.48
C LEU A 62 3.89 -10.48 -11.52
N GLU A 63 3.79 -11.78 -11.85
CA GLU A 63 4.11 -12.89 -10.96
C GLU A 63 5.50 -12.76 -10.32
N SER A 64 6.51 -12.41 -11.10
CA SER A 64 7.89 -12.22 -10.61
C SER A 64 8.07 -11.01 -9.70
N ARG A 65 7.06 -10.14 -9.61
CA ARG A 65 7.04 -8.91 -8.79
C ARG A 65 6.18 -9.04 -7.55
N ILE A 66 5.45 -10.15 -7.40
CA ILE A 66 4.56 -10.39 -6.27
C ILE A 66 5.21 -11.41 -5.34
N ARG A 67 5.20 -11.11 -4.05
CA ARG A 67 5.66 -12.03 -3.00
C ARG A 67 4.59 -12.15 -1.93
N ILE A 68 4.35 -13.37 -1.46
CA ILE A 68 3.53 -13.65 -0.27
C ILE A 68 4.45 -14.19 0.81
N ILE A 69 4.51 -13.49 1.95
CA ILE A 69 5.27 -13.89 3.14
C ILE A 69 4.25 -14.29 4.19
N SER A 70 4.44 -15.44 4.84
CA SER A 70 3.49 -15.92 5.85
C SER A 70 4.14 -16.01 7.23
N HIS A 71 3.44 -15.53 8.24
CA HIS A 71 3.72 -15.80 9.63
C HIS A 71 3.13 -17.16 10.03
N ASN A 72 3.77 -17.82 10.99
CA ASN A 72 3.27 -19.09 11.56
C ASN A 72 2.10 -18.87 12.55
N GLU A 73 1.98 -17.67 13.09
CA GLU A 73 0.94 -17.23 14.02
C GLU A 73 0.59 -15.75 13.78
N ASN A 74 -0.59 -15.31 14.23
CA ASN A 74 -0.95 -13.90 14.18
C ASN A 74 -0.07 -13.07 15.11
N LYS A 75 0.65 -12.09 14.54
CA LYS A 75 1.55 -11.16 15.25
C LYS A 75 1.05 -9.71 15.26
N GLY A 76 -0.09 -9.48 14.63
CA GLY A 76 -0.74 -8.19 14.54
C GLY A 76 -0.20 -7.30 13.40
N LEU A 77 -1.00 -6.30 13.07
CA LEU A 77 -0.76 -5.38 11.96
C LEU A 77 0.63 -4.72 11.97
N PRO A 78 1.16 -4.21 13.11
CA PRO A 78 2.50 -3.60 13.13
C PRO A 78 3.59 -4.60 12.74
N SER A 79 3.49 -5.85 13.22
CA SER A 79 4.47 -6.90 12.90
C SER A 79 4.41 -7.30 11.43
N ALA A 80 3.20 -7.40 10.86
CA ALA A 80 3.03 -7.69 9.43
C ALA A 80 3.64 -6.58 8.56
N ARG A 81 3.40 -5.30 8.90
CA ARG A 81 4.03 -4.17 8.21
C ARG A 81 5.56 -4.19 8.32
N ASN A 82 6.11 -4.49 9.51
CA ASN A 82 7.56 -4.61 9.72
C ASN A 82 8.17 -5.76 8.91
N THR A 83 7.47 -6.90 8.81
CA THR A 83 7.91 -8.01 7.97
C THR A 83 7.96 -7.63 6.50
N GLY A 84 6.94 -6.92 6.02
CA GLY A 84 6.91 -6.37 4.65
C GLY A 84 8.05 -5.38 4.42
N LEU A 85 8.27 -4.46 5.37
CA LEU A 85 9.35 -3.48 5.32
C LEU A 85 10.73 -4.14 5.26
N ALA A 86 10.98 -5.14 6.09
CA ALA A 86 12.25 -5.88 6.06
C ALA A 86 12.50 -6.64 4.74
N ALA A 87 11.43 -6.97 4.03
CA ALA A 87 11.51 -7.64 2.72
C ALA A 87 11.54 -6.69 1.53
N ALA A 88 11.21 -5.42 1.74
CA ALA A 88 11.13 -4.40 0.70
C ALA A 88 12.52 -4.07 0.11
N ARG A 89 12.55 -3.78 -1.20
CA ARG A 89 13.76 -3.41 -1.96
C ARG A 89 13.59 -2.11 -2.71
N GLY A 90 12.37 -1.56 -2.74
CA GLY A 90 12.06 -0.32 -3.45
C GLY A 90 12.69 0.89 -2.79
N GLU A 91 12.93 1.91 -3.60
CA GLU A 91 13.41 3.21 -3.11
C GLU A 91 12.37 3.84 -2.17
N TYR A 92 11.09 3.70 -2.47
CA TYR A 92 9.98 4.17 -1.64
C TYR A 92 9.09 3.03 -1.19
N ILE A 93 8.47 3.21 -0.03
CA ILE A 93 7.55 2.23 0.58
C ILE A 93 6.13 2.79 0.57
N VAL A 94 5.17 1.94 0.19
CA VAL A 94 3.74 2.23 0.25
C VAL A 94 3.05 1.13 1.04
N HIS A 95 2.32 1.49 2.10
CA HIS A 95 1.47 0.56 2.83
C HIS A 95 0.02 0.71 2.37
N ILE A 96 -0.64 -0.38 2.04
CA ILE A 96 -2.07 -0.44 1.70
C ILE A 96 -2.69 -1.53 2.58
N ASP A 97 -3.78 -1.22 3.25
CA ASP A 97 -4.50 -2.23 4.02
C ASP A 97 -5.31 -3.13 3.06
N GLY A 98 -5.42 -4.42 3.41
CA GLY A 98 -5.99 -5.43 2.51
C GLY A 98 -7.49 -5.27 2.21
N ASP A 99 -8.15 -4.34 2.88
CA ASP A 99 -9.55 -3.92 2.69
C ASP A 99 -9.70 -2.56 2.00
N ASP A 100 -8.57 -1.91 1.67
CA ASP A 100 -8.54 -0.66 0.92
C ASP A 100 -8.32 -0.89 -0.59
N PHE A 101 -8.47 0.15 -1.40
CA PHE A 101 -8.15 0.15 -2.82
C PHE A 101 -7.45 1.45 -3.23
N ALA A 102 -6.65 1.38 -4.28
CA ALA A 102 -5.89 2.49 -4.83
C ALA A 102 -6.53 3.01 -6.13
N GLU A 103 -6.58 4.33 -6.31
CA GLU A 103 -6.92 4.92 -7.60
C GLU A 103 -5.83 4.59 -8.64
N PRO A 104 -6.18 4.44 -9.94
CA PRO A 104 -5.28 3.86 -10.96
C PRO A 104 -3.92 4.56 -11.13
N THR A 105 -3.83 5.87 -10.87
CA THR A 105 -2.61 6.67 -11.03
C THR A 105 -1.89 6.94 -9.72
N MET A 106 -2.38 6.42 -8.58
CA MET A 106 -1.89 6.78 -7.26
C MET A 106 -0.38 6.60 -7.11
N LEU A 107 0.16 5.44 -7.53
CA LEU A 107 1.60 5.17 -7.39
C LEU A 107 2.44 6.08 -8.28
N GLU A 108 2.02 6.30 -9.52
CA GLU A 108 2.70 7.18 -10.46
C GLU A 108 2.71 8.63 -9.99
N ASP A 109 1.56 9.14 -9.55
CA ASP A 109 1.41 10.53 -9.08
C ASP A 109 2.25 10.80 -7.83
N LEU A 110 2.22 9.89 -6.85
CA LEU A 110 3.01 10.02 -5.62
C LEU A 110 4.51 9.92 -5.92
N TYR A 111 4.93 8.98 -6.77
CA TYR A 111 6.33 8.83 -7.17
C TYR A 111 6.84 10.06 -7.92
N ALA A 112 6.07 10.55 -8.89
CA ALA A 112 6.42 11.78 -9.61
C ALA A 112 6.55 12.99 -8.67
N ALA A 113 5.66 13.11 -7.68
CA ALA A 113 5.69 14.19 -6.70
C ALA A 113 6.97 14.15 -5.83
N VAL A 114 7.33 12.99 -5.27
CA VAL A 114 8.53 12.86 -4.43
C VAL A 114 9.81 13.08 -5.22
N LYS A 115 9.89 12.56 -6.46
CA LYS A 115 11.07 12.75 -7.32
C LYS A 115 11.22 14.21 -7.74
N LYS A 116 10.13 14.89 -8.12
CA LYS A 116 10.14 16.30 -8.49
C LYS A 116 10.58 17.22 -7.36
N ALA A 117 10.12 16.92 -6.13
CA ALA A 117 10.44 17.70 -4.94
C ALA A 117 11.75 17.28 -4.26
N ASN A 118 12.39 16.19 -4.70
CA ASN A 118 13.48 15.50 -3.99
C ASN A 118 13.13 15.27 -2.51
N ALA A 119 11.91 14.80 -2.27
CA ALA A 119 11.34 14.63 -0.94
C ALA A 119 11.52 13.18 -0.42
N ASP A 120 11.57 13.03 0.89
CA ASP A 120 11.67 11.73 1.55
C ASP A 120 10.29 11.05 1.67
N PHE A 121 9.20 11.83 1.65
CA PHE A 121 7.84 11.30 1.71
C PHE A 121 6.81 12.20 1.03
N ALA A 122 5.68 11.62 0.64
CA ALA A 122 4.50 12.34 0.15
C ALA A 122 3.24 11.77 0.80
N TRP A 123 2.18 12.54 0.74
CA TRP A 123 0.83 12.10 1.10
C TRP A 123 -0.17 12.65 0.10
N SER A 124 -1.32 11.97 0.00
CA SER A 124 -2.41 12.37 -0.88
C SER A 124 -3.72 12.54 -0.11
N ASP A 125 -4.67 13.18 -0.72
CA ASP A 125 -6.06 13.08 -0.34
C ASP A 125 -6.53 11.62 -0.46
N TYR A 126 -7.62 11.28 0.22
CA TYR A 126 -8.18 9.93 0.16
C TYR A 126 -9.71 9.95 0.20
N TYR A 127 -10.31 8.87 -0.26
CA TYR A 127 -11.75 8.69 -0.18
C TYR A 127 -12.11 7.75 0.96
N ILE A 128 -13.19 8.09 1.70
CA ILE A 128 -13.89 7.10 2.51
C ILE A 128 -15.07 6.59 1.69
N SER A 129 -15.17 5.26 1.57
CA SER A 129 -16.24 4.60 0.84
C SER A 129 -17.31 4.08 1.80
N PHE A 130 -18.57 4.40 1.51
CA PHE A 130 -19.75 3.92 2.24
C PHE A 130 -20.72 3.31 1.22
N GLY A 131 -20.58 2.03 0.94
CA GLY A 131 -21.30 1.38 -0.15
C GLY A 131 -21.02 2.08 -1.49
N ASN A 132 -22.05 2.61 -2.15
CA ASN A 132 -21.90 3.31 -3.44
C ASN A 132 -21.53 4.79 -3.32
N LYS A 133 -21.33 5.32 -2.10
CA LYS A 133 -20.97 6.72 -1.89
C LYS A 133 -19.50 6.84 -1.51
N LYS A 134 -18.79 7.76 -2.17
CA LYS A 134 -17.41 8.13 -1.84
C LYS A 134 -17.39 9.56 -1.28
N ARG A 135 -16.67 9.81 -0.20
CA ARG A 135 -16.43 11.13 0.36
C ARG A 135 -14.94 11.42 0.31
N LEU A 136 -14.56 12.45 -0.45
CA LEU A 136 -13.19 12.95 -0.47
C LEU A 136 -12.83 13.59 0.87
N LEU A 137 -11.74 13.17 1.47
CA LEU A 137 -11.09 13.81 2.60
C LEU A 137 -9.78 14.43 2.14
N LYS A 138 -9.75 15.76 2.20
CA LYS A 138 -8.54 16.53 1.87
C LYS A 138 -7.57 16.50 3.03
N GLN A 139 -6.31 16.29 2.71
CA GLN A 139 -5.21 16.41 3.65
C GLN A 139 -4.70 17.86 3.69
N PRO A 140 -4.26 18.35 4.85
CA PRO A 140 -3.69 19.68 4.95
C PRO A 140 -2.36 19.76 4.17
N PHE A 141 -2.09 20.92 3.61
CA PHE A 141 -0.78 21.28 3.11
C PHE A 141 0.06 21.87 4.25
N PHE A 142 1.37 21.60 4.25
CA PHE A 142 2.32 22.16 5.21
C PHE A 142 3.51 22.75 4.46
N ASP A 143 3.91 23.97 4.85
CA ASP A 143 5.03 24.67 4.21
C ASP A 143 6.39 24.09 4.59
N THR A 144 6.48 23.44 5.75
CA THR A 144 7.73 22.86 6.26
C THR A 144 7.52 21.43 6.75
N PRO A 145 8.59 20.58 6.71
CA PRO A 145 8.56 19.24 7.33
C PRO A 145 8.20 19.27 8.81
N THR A 146 8.67 20.28 9.53
CA THR A 146 8.37 20.46 10.96
C THR A 146 6.88 20.68 11.22
N ASP A 147 6.21 21.46 10.37
CA ASP A 147 4.77 21.70 10.49
C ASP A 147 3.96 20.45 10.09
N ALA A 148 4.44 19.66 9.12
CA ALA A 148 3.85 18.37 8.82
C ALA A 148 3.91 17.42 10.02
N VAL A 149 5.07 17.28 10.68
CA VAL A 149 5.22 16.47 11.90
C VAL A 149 4.31 16.98 13.03
N ARG A 150 4.24 18.30 13.24
CA ARG A 150 3.31 18.88 14.22
C ARG A 150 1.86 18.58 13.87
N GLY A 151 1.51 18.63 12.58
CA GLY A 151 0.17 18.30 12.07
C GLY A 151 -0.20 16.85 12.36
N MET A 152 0.73 15.91 12.17
CA MET A 152 0.54 14.49 12.53
C MET A 152 0.30 14.33 14.03
N LEU A 153 1.16 14.92 14.87
CA LEU A 153 1.06 14.81 16.33
C LEU A 153 -0.23 15.43 16.88
N ARG A 154 -0.76 16.48 16.23
CA ARG A 154 -2.03 17.14 16.61
C ARG A 154 -3.26 16.46 15.99
N GLY A 155 -3.09 15.42 15.19
CA GLY A 155 -4.21 14.73 14.51
C GLY A 155 -4.89 15.57 13.42
N SER A 156 -4.26 16.64 12.94
CA SER A 156 -4.76 17.41 11.81
C SER A 156 -4.48 16.74 10.46
N MET A 157 -3.47 15.89 10.38
CA MET A 157 -3.28 14.92 9.31
C MET A 157 -3.99 13.61 9.67
N LYS A 158 -4.88 13.18 8.82
CA LYS A 158 -5.62 11.91 8.99
C LYS A 158 -5.08 10.90 7.99
N TYR A 159 -4.50 9.83 8.51
CA TYR A 159 -4.09 8.58 7.83
C TYR A 159 -3.00 8.65 6.74
N ASN A 160 -2.17 7.62 6.75
CA ASN A 160 -1.22 7.18 5.73
C ASN A 160 -0.20 8.20 5.23
N VAL A 161 0.86 8.32 6.01
CA VAL A 161 2.13 8.91 5.56
C VAL A 161 3.00 7.80 5.00
N TRP A 162 3.50 8.00 3.80
CA TRP A 162 4.36 7.05 3.11
C TRP A 162 5.82 7.48 3.26
N ASN A 163 6.68 6.55 3.65
CA ASN A 163 8.09 6.83 3.95
C ASN A 163 9.02 6.24 2.89
N LYS A 164 10.17 6.89 2.73
CA LYS A 164 11.34 6.37 2.03
C LYS A 164 12.02 5.30 2.87
#